data_30fd162263678f48cf817b4b037e4500
#
_entry.id   30fd162263678f48cf817b4b037e4500
#
_cell.length_a   1.000
_cell.length_b   1.000
_cell.length_c   1.000
_cell.angle_alpha   90.00
_cell.angle_beta   90.00
_cell.angle_gamma   90.00
#
_symmetry.space_group_name_H-M   'P 1'
#
loop_
_entity.id
_entity.type
_entity.pdbx_description
1 polymer ?
#
loop_
_entity_poly.entity_id
_entity_poly.type
_entity_poly.pdbx_seq_one_letter_code
_entity_poly.pdbx_strand_id
1 'polypeptide(L)'
;MKEKNYYNKQVTDEKVKENKDNCIEITSYNKKDIENNKCKNCGEEAYYFSDENNGWLCENCRSIEEQLDKLADKMEKKLSKRVYSFVLNELISCLSKDEIYNIARNLGANKISGLNKEKLIEKLIEQYRGLVEKRLLVFEEERYKILKSYVDSKGVKVFDDIDEDEADKSVYFIQQGMLFPTVKDGVSIFLMPEIVQELIRENNNIEYRRVIKTNTEILNVIRGMNKAYGILTSKDAKEMLERYLSIENCEVEDLIREAGYYYNEYREEGIFIINNEIDNFEELLEKIYIEKDLSYAMIPKEELLNMLDEEWLYNSKAGKNFYKEFSNMFNVDKDMLIAMMEDLFFDVQENELKDSVDQMIELIKIENEEAKFVAWNMMSKFVKKIRLWKYKGSSTNDIKSNSVSIKENKSIGRNDPCPCGSRKKYKKCCGKGEAVINIINN
;
A
#
# COMPACT_ATOMS: atom_id res chain seq x y z
N MET A 1 5.86 11.39 7.77
CA MET A 1 6.22 10.15 8.44
C MET A 1 5.04 9.76 9.31
N LYS A 2 4.20 8.86 8.84
CA LYS A 2 3.15 8.25 9.67
C LYS A 2 3.69 6.88 10.06
N GLU A 3 4.14 6.73 11.30
CA GLU A 3 4.30 5.40 11.88
C GLU A 3 2.93 4.73 11.86
N LYS A 4 2.81 3.62 11.15
CA LYS A 4 1.64 2.77 11.20
C LYS A 4 1.53 2.22 12.62
N ASN A 5 0.60 2.73 13.41
CA ASN A 5 0.23 2.15 14.70
C ASN A 5 -0.58 0.87 14.45
N TYR A 6 0.10 -0.22 14.19
CA TYR A 6 -0.48 -1.55 14.03
C TYR A 6 -0.49 -2.28 15.37
N TYR A 7 -0.93 -1.86 16.46
CA TYR A 7 -1.16 -2.70 17.64
C TYR A 7 -1.71 -1.89 18.80
N ASN A 8 -3.03 -1.77 18.86
CA ASN A 8 -3.74 -1.61 20.10
C ASN A 8 -4.96 -2.54 20.11
N LYS A 9 -4.69 -3.84 20.29
CA LYS A 9 -5.70 -4.74 20.89
C LYS A 9 -5.05 -5.41 22.07
N GLN A 10 -5.44 -4.96 23.25
CA GLN A 10 -5.21 -5.72 24.48
C GLN A 10 -5.93 -7.05 24.36
N VAL A 11 -5.18 -8.12 24.24
CA VAL A 11 -5.68 -9.49 24.47
C VAL A 11 -5.55 -9.73 25.97
N THR A 12 -6.68 -9.80 26.65
CA THR A 12 -6.77 -10.27 28.03
C THR A 12 -6.39 -11.73 28.08
N ASP A 13 -5.34 -12.02 28.81
CA ASP A 13 -4.93 -13.36 29.21
C ASP A 13 -6.09 -14.07 29.91
N GLU A 14 -6.53 -15.18 29.31
CA GLU A 14 -6.88 -16.42 30.04
C GLU A 14 -7.38 -17.49 29.06
N LYS A 15 -6.64 -18.59 29.06
CA LYS A 15 -6.92 -19.91 28.53
C LYS A 15 -6.20 -20.32 27.24
N VAL A 16 -5.07 -20.96 27.39
CA VAL A 16 -4.83 -22.33 26.91
C VAL A 16 -3.54 -22.84 27.59
N LYS A 17 -3.67 -23.59 28.64
CA LYS A 17 -2.67 -24.56 29.09
C LYS A 17 -3.05 -25.89 28.51
N GLU A 18 -2.43 -26.29 27.42
CA GLU A 18 -2.29 -27.68 27.03
C GLU A 18 -0.89 -27.92 26.50
N ASN A 19 -0.14 -28.71 27.25
CA ASN A 19 1.11 -29.42 27.02
C ASN A 19 1.69 -29.35 25.59
N LYS A 20 2.77 -28.60 25.45
CA LYS A 20 3.84 -28.84 24.50
C LYS A 20 5.17 -28.88 25.28
N ASP A 21 5.49 -29.97 25.89
CA ASP A 21 6.63 -30.15 26.81
C ASP A 21 8.03 -30.03 26.18
N ASN A 22 8.18 -29.44 24.99
CA ASN A 22 9.49 -29.23 24.33
C ASN A 22 9.57 -28.03 23.40
N CYS A 23 8.69 -27.01 23.56
CA CYS A 23 8.77 -25.78 22.76
C CYS A 23 9.60 -24.71 23.47
N ILE A 24 10.46 -24.03 22.74
CA ILE A 24 11.24 -22.88 23.21
C ILE A 24 10.30 -21.67 23.23
N GLU A 25 10.13 -21.03 24.40
CA GLU A 25 9.30 -19.84 24.51
C GLU A 25 9.98 -18.64 23.86
N ILE A 26 9.24 -17.96 22.96
CA ILE A 26 9.52 -16.61 22.51
C ILE A 26 8.47 -15.72 23.20
N THR A 27 8.91 -15.06 24.28
CA THR A 27 8.02 -14.33 25.18
C THR A 27 7.74 -12.88 24.75
N SER A 28 8.48 -12.34 23.80
CA SER A 28 8.22 -11.01 23.27
C SER A 28 8.85 -10.80 21.90
N TYR A 29 8.04 -10.38 20.93
CA TYR A 29 8.45 -9.67 19.76
C TYR A 29 7.92 -8.25 19.94
N ASN A 30 8.75 -7.36 20.40
CA ASN A 30 8.36 -5.96 20.57
C ASN A 30 9.57 -5.07 20.31
N LYS A 31 9.45 -4.20 19.33
CA LYS A 31 10.38 -3.06 19.19
C LYS A 31 10.39 -2.16 20.44
N LYS A 32 9.48 -2.40 21.41
CA LYS A 32 9.29 -1.57 22.61
C LYS A 32 9.06 -2.46 23.84
N ASP A 33 10.14 -2.90 24.49
CA ASP A 33 10.02 -3.55 25.81
C ASP A 33 9.59 -2.56 26.88
N ILE A 34 8.51 -2.88 27.55
CA ILE A 34 7.98 -2.13 28.68
C ILE A 34 8.61 -2.68 29.96
N GLU A 35 9.82 -2.28 30.29
CA GLU A 35 10.24 -2.23 31.69
C GLU A 35 9.67 -0.94 32.32
N ASN A 36 9.24 -1.04 33.60
CA ASN A 36 8.70 0.08 34.38
C ASN A 36 9.56 1.34 34.22
N ASN A 37 8.95 2.42 33.72
CA ASN A 37 9.50 3.75 33.39
C ASN A 37 10.02 3.91 31.95
N LYS A 38 9.58 3.14 30.98
CA LYS A 38 9.88 3.42 29.57
C LYS A 38 8.72 4.11 28.88
N CYS A 39 9.04 4.99 27.97
CA CYS A 39 8.08 5.73 27.16
C CYS A 39 7.26 4.76 26.29
N LYS A 40 5.94 4.85 26.40
CA LYS A 40 5.00 4.02 25.65
C LYS A 40 5.18 4.18 24.12
N ASN A 41 5.60 5.36 23.66
CA ASN A 41 5.68 5.68 22.24
C ASN A 41 7.03 5.36 21.59
N CYS A 42 8.17 5.54 22.32
CA CYS A 42 9.50 5.36 21.73
C CYS A 42 10.42 4.40 22.52
N GLY A 43 10.01 3.92 23.70
CA GLY A 43 10.79 3.01 24.53
C GLY A 43 11.94 3.68 25.33
N GLU A 44 12.17 4.99 25.17
CA GLU A 44 13.15 5.72 25.95
C GLU A 44 12.73 5.91 27.43
N GLU A 45 13.64 6.36 28.29
CA GLU A 45 13.36 6.60 29.69
C GLU A 45 12.26 7.65 29.84
N ALA A 46 11.20 7.32 30.59
CA ALA A 46 9.98 8.11 30.68
C ALA A 46 9.79 8.71 32.06
N TYR A 47 9.33 9.96 32.12
CA TYR A 47 9.19 10.73 33.35
C TYR A 47 7.78 11.26 33.60
N TYR A 48 6.90 11.19 32.59
CA TYR A 48 5.56 11.76 32.63
C TYR A 48 4.50 10.69 32.36
N PHE A 49 3.49 10.62 33.21
CA PHE A 49 2.35 9.74 32.98
C PHE A 49 1.27 10.51 32.21
N SER A 50 0.81 9.95 31.08
CA SER A 50 -0.31 10.48 30.32
C SER A 50 -1.57 9.69 30.64
N ASP A 51 -2.58 10.37 31.21
CA ASP A 51 -3.87 9.76 31.52
C ASP A 51 -4.64 9.37 30.24
N GLU A 52 -4.50 10.17 29.16
CA GLU A 52 -5.16 9.94 27.89
C GLU A 52 -4.63 8.69 27.18
N ASN A 53 -3.33 8.47 27.23
CA ASN A 53 -2.67 7.29 26.66
C ASN A 53 -2.50 6.14 27.66
N ASN A 54 -2.90 6.33 28.90
CA ASN A 54 -2.73 5.37 30.01
C ASN A 54 -1.30 4.77 30.04
N GLY A 55 -0.27 5.62 29.98
CA GLY A 55 1.11 5.18 29.94
C GLY A 55 2.14 6.29 30.16
N TRP A 56 3.39 5.88 30.41
CA TRP A 56 4.51 6.79 30.64
C TRP A 56 5.07 7.34 29.32
N LEU A 57 5.48 8.63 29.32
CA LEU A 57 6.07 9.32 28.19
C LEU A 57 7.44 9.90 28.52
N CYS A 58 8.37 9.87 27.59
CA CYS A 58 9.59 10.69 27.66
C CYS A 58 9.26 12.15 27.33
N GLU A 59 10.19 13.05 27.62
CA GLU A 59 9.99 14.49 27.40
C GLU A 59 9.73 14.84 25.93
N ASN A 60 10.38 14.12 25.01
CA ASN A 60 10.18 14.33 23.57
C ASN A 60 8.76 13.89 23.10
N CYS A 61 8.31 12.70 23.48
CA CYS A 61 6.99 12.23 23.12
C CYS A 61 5.87 13.06 23.77
N ARG A 62 6.05 13.50 25.02
CA ARG A 62 5.16 14.46 25.68
C ARG A 62 5.09 15.79 24.92
N SER A 63 6.25 16.32 24.51
CA SER A 63 6.30 17.57 23.74
C SER A 63 5.57 17.42 22.41
N ILE A 64 5.65 16.24 21.77
CA ILE A 64 4.92 15.93 20.54
C ILE A 64 3.42 15.89 20.81
N GLU A 65 2.95 15.23 21.89
CA GLU A 65 1.54 15.25 22.28
C GLU A 65 1.02 16.67 22.49
N GLU A 66 1.71 17.47 23.32
CA GLU A 66 1.33 18.87 23.56
C GLU A 66 1.29 19.72 22.27
N GLN A 67 2.09 19.38 21.27
CA GLN A 67 2.04 20.03 19.95
C GLN A 67 0.84 19.55 19.13
N LEU A 68 0.52 18.25 19.19
CA LEU A 68 -0.66 17.69 18.52
C LEU A 68 -1.95 18.26 19.10
N ASP A 69 -2.06 18.38 20.42
CA ASP A 69 -3.22 19.00 21.10
C ASP A 69 -3.41 20.46 20.67
N LYS A 70 -2.32 21.23 20.64
CA LYS A 70 -2.37 22.62 20.15
C LYS A 70 -2.77 22.71 18.69
N LEU A 71 -2.38 21.73 17.87
CA LEU A 71 -2.79 21.64 16.48
C LEU A 71 -4.26 21.26 16.36
N ALA A 72 -4.74 20.32 17.16
CA ALA A 72 -6.14 19.91 17.23
C ALA A 72 -7.04 21.10 17.63
N ASP A 73 -6.72 21.78 18.71
CA ASP A 73 -7.40 23.01 19.17
C ASP A 73 -7.46 24.10 18.07
N LYS A 74 -6.34 24.28 17.35
CA LYS A 74 -6.25 25.26 16.28
C LYS A 74 -7.12 24.85 15.08
N MET A 75 -7.15 23.55 14.80
CA MET A 75 -7.98 22.99 13.73
C MET A 75 -9.47 23.16 14.09
N GLU A 76 -9.89 22.80 15.30
CA GLU A 76 -11.27 22.95 15.77
C GLU A 76 -11.72 24.42 15.69
N LYS A 77 -10.91 25.35 16.19
CA LYS A 77 -11.17 26.79 16.06
C LYS A 77 -11.26 27.29 14.61
N LYS A 78 -10.55 26.62 13.70
CA LYS A 78 -10.63 26.90 12.26
C LYS A 78 -11.91 26.33 11.66
N LEU A 79 -12.27 25.11 12.01
CA LEU A 79 -13.47 24.42 11.53
C LEU A 79 -14.76 25.08 12.04
N SER A 80 -14.79 25.55 13.29
CA SER A 80 -15.93 26.23 13.87
C SER A 80 -16.31 27.56 13.18
N LYS A 81 -15.39 28.12 12.39
CA LYS A 81 -15.65 29.32 11.58
C LYS A 81 -16.22 29.00 10.19
N ARG A 82 -16.28 27.73 9.83
CA ARG A 82 -16.82 27.28 8.54
C ARG A 82 -18.34 27.22 8.59
N VAL A 83 -18.94 27.48 7.43
CA VAL A 83 -20.41 27.49 7.30
C VAL A 83 -20.96 26.06 7.23
N TYR A 84 -22.14 25.86 7.80
CA TYR A 84 -22.95 24.68 7.54
C TYR A 84 -23.85 24.95 6.35
N SER A 85 -23.44 24.47 5.18
CA SER A 85 -24.17 24.67 3.91
C SER A 85 -23.89 23.52 2.95
N PHE A 86 -24.76 23.32 1.96
CA PHE A 86 -24.56 22.42 0.83
C PHE A 86 -24.24 23.16 -0.46
N VAL A 87 -24.28 24.51 -0.42
CA VAL A 87 -23.95 25.35 -1.56
C VAL A 87 -22.46 25.47 -1.73
N LEU A 88 -21.92 24.96 -2.83
CA LEU A 88 -20.48 24.91 -3.09
C LEU A 88 -19.79 26.27 -2.90
N ASN A 89 -20.38 27.36 -3.42
CA ASN A 89 -19.79 28.70 -3.30
C ASN A 89 -19.63 29.14 -1.83
N GLU A 90 -20.59 28.85 -0.99
CA GLU A 90 -20.53 29.17 0.44
C GLU A 90 -19.45 28.37 1.14
N LEU A 91 -19.35 27.07 0.86
CA LEU A 91 -18.34 26.18 1.42
C LEU A 91 -16.91 26.60 1.03
N ILE A 92 -16.68 26.88 -0.26
CA ILE A 92 -15.37 27.31 -0.76
C ILE A 92 -15.00 28.71 -0.25
N SER A 93 -15.96 29.63 -0.11
CA SER A 93 -15.70 31.00 0.34
C SER A 93 -15.15 31.07 1.78
N CYS A 94 -15.49 30.08 2.62
CA CYS A 94 -14.98 29.97 4.00
C CYS A 94 -13.52 29.50 4.08
N LEU A 95 -12.97 28.94 3.00
CA LEU A 95 -11.61 28.41 2.96
C LEU A 95 -10.59 29.55 2.79
N SER A 96 -9.35 29.30 3.20
CA SER A 96 -8.22 30.18 2.88
C SER A 96 -7.89 30.09 1.37
N LYS A 97 -7.16 31.10 0.85
CA LYS A 97 -6.71 31.09 -0.54
C LYS A 97 -5.90 29.84 -0.87
N ASP A 98 -5.03 29.41 0.04
CA ASP A 98 -4.16 28.25 -0.16
C ASP A 98 -4.96 26.95 -0.20
N GLU A 99 -5.99 26.81 0.65
CA GLU A 99 -6.89 25.64 0.59
C GLU A 99 -7.63 25.58 -0.73
N ILE A 100 -8.16 26.70 -1.20
CA ILE A 100 -8.86 26.78 -2.50
C ILE A 100 -7.91 26.45 -3.65
N TYR A 101 -6.68 26.98 -3.60
CA TYR A 101 -5.66 26.72 -4.61
C TYR A 101 -5.28 25.23 -4.66
N ASN A 102 -5.12 24.60 -3.49
CA ASN A 102 -4.81 23.17 -3.41
C ASN A 102 -5.95 22.32 -3.97
N ILE A 103 -7.22 22.60 -3.61
CA ILE A 103 -8.38 21.92 -4.18
C ILE A 103 -8.40 22.09 -5.71
N ALA A 104 -8.24 23.30 -6.20
CA ALA A 104 -8.25 23.60 -7.63
C ALA A 104 -7.13 22.86 -8.38
N ARG A 105 -5.93 22.83 -7.80
CA ARG A 105 -4.77 22.10 -8.36
C ARG A 105 -5.01 20.59 -8.36
N ASN A 106 -5.49 20.03 -7.26
CA ASN A 106 -5.74 18.60 -7.13
C ASN A 106 -6.83 18.10 -8.07
N LEU A 107 -7.86 18.92 -8.30
CA LEU A 107 -8.89 18.64 -9.30
C LEU A 107 -8.41 18.83 -10.75
N GLY A 108 -7.27 19.50 -10.96
CA GLY A 108 -6.72 19.78 -12.29
C GLY A 108 -7.33 21.01 -12.95
N ALA A 109 -7.77 22.01 -12.16
CA ALA A 109 -8.30 23.26 -12.70
C ALA A 109 -7.24 24.06 -13.47
N ASN A 110 -7.62 24.63 -14.59
CA ASN A 110 -6.72 25.37 -15.47
C ASN A 110 -6.75 26.89 -15.17
N LYS A 111 -5.62 27.56 -15.45
CA LYS A 111 -5.47 29.02 -15.37
C LYS A 111 -5.77 29.60 -13.98
N ILE A 112 -5.27 28.92 -12.93
CA ILE A 112 -5.44 29.30 -11.52
C ILE A 112 -4.25 30.06 -10.93
N SER A 113 -3.11 30.05 -11.62
CA SER A 113 -1.86 30.67 -11.12
C SER A 113 -1.99 32.20 -11.04
N GLY A 114 -1.49 32.78 -9.94
CA GLY A 114 -1.45 34.24 -9.74
C GLY A 114 -2.79 34.93 -9.46
N LEU A 115 -3.89 34.17 -9.35
CA LEU A 115 -5.22 34.75 -9.05
C LEU A 115 -5.30 35.19 -7.57
N ASN A 116 -6.07 36.27 -7.31
CA ASN A 116 -6.53 36.58 -5.96
C ASN A 116 -7.64 35.60 -5.53
N LYS A 117 -8.06 35.66 -4.25
CA LYS A 117 -9.02 34.69 -3.69
C LYS A 117 -10.35 34.69 -4.46
N GLU A 118 -10.92 35.85 -4.74
CA GLU A 118 -12.22 36.00 -5.40
C GLU A 118 -12.20 35.39 -6.81
N LYS A 119 -11.22 35.75 -7.63
CA LYS A 119 -11.05 35.18 -8.98
C LYS A 119 -10.75 33.70 -8.98
N LEU A 120 -10.04 33.22 -7.96
CA LEU A 120 -9.75 31.80 -7.82
C LEU A 120 -11.03 31.00 -7.52
N ILE A 121 -11.90 31.52 -6.64
CA ILE A 121 -13.24 30.96 -6.37
C ILE A 121 -14.06 30.89 -7.65
N GLU A 122 -14.21 32.04 -8.34
CA GLU A 122 -14.97 32.11 -9.60
C GLU A 122 -14.46 31.08 -10.60
N LYS A 123 -13.13 30.99 -10.76
CA LYS A 123 -12.51 30.09 -11.72
C LYS A 123 -12.66 28.62 -11.36
N LEU A 124 -12.60 28.28 -10.07
CA LEU A 124 -12.83 26.92 -9.60
C LEU A 124 -14.31 26.52 -9.80
N ILE A 125 -15.25 27.38 -9.42
CA ILE A 125 -16.69 27.10 -9.55
C ILE A 125 -17.09 26.92 -11.02
N GLU A 126 -16.57 27.75 -11.93
CA GLU A 126 -16.81 27.63 -13.38
C GLU A 126 -16.44 26.23 -13.92
N GLN A 127 -15.35 25.64 -13.41
CA GLN A 127 -14.83 24.38 -13.90
C GLN A 127 -15.27 23.16 -13.06
N TYR A 128 -15.76 23.40 -11.83
CA TYR A 128 -15.87 22.38 -10.79
C TYR A 128 -16.68 21.16 -11.22
N ARG A 129 -17.88 21.34 -11.81
CA ARG A 129 -18.74 20.22 -12.25
C ARG A 129 -17.99 19.29 -13.20
N GLY A 130 -17.40 19.84 -14.27
CA GLY A 130 -16.68 19.03 -15.26
C GLY A 130 -15.41 18.37 -14.72
N LEU A 131 -14.74 19.01 -13.73
CA LEU A 131 -13.57 18.44 -13.07
C LEU A 131 -13.96 17.25 -12.18
N VAL A 132 -15.05 17.37 -11.41
CA VAL A 132 -15.56 16.27 -10.59
C VAL A 132 -16.08 15.13 -11.47
N GLU A 133 -16.84 15.43 -12.53
CA GLU A 133 -17.28 14.41 -13.51
C GLU A 133 -16.10 13.62 -14.06
N LYS A 134 -15.04 14.31 -14.49
CA LYS A 134 -13.82 13.67 -14.97
C LYS A 134 -13.15 12.83 -13.88
N ARG A 135 -13.11 13.32 -12.64
CA ARG A 135 -12.54 12.63 -11.50
C ARG A 135 -13.30 11.33 -11.17
N LEU A 136 -14.61 11.34 -11.26
CA LEU A 136 -15.45 10.16 -11.03
C LEU A 136 -15.14 9.03 -12.01
N LEU A 137 -14.70 9.30 -13.25
CA LEU A 137 -14.35 8.28 -14.24
C LEU A 137 -13.15 7.43 -13.86
N VAL A 138 -12.30 7.91 -12.96
CA VAL A 138 -11.13 7.17 -12.46
C VAL A 138 -11.33 6.61 -11.05
N PHE A 139 -12.57 6.54 -10.57
CA PHE A 139 -12.88 5.89 -9.30
C PHE A 139 -13.08 4.38 -9.48
N GLU A 140 -12.71 3.64 -8.45
CA GLU A 140 -13.03 2.24 -8.23
C GLU A 140 -14.15 2.12 -7.19
N GLU A 141 -14.50 0.87 -6.88
CA GLU A 141 -15.66 0.54 -6.04
C GLU A 141 -15.58 1.15 -4.64
N GLU A 142 -14.40 1.20 -4.02
CA GLU A 142 -14.21 1.69 -2.66
C GLU A 142 -14.44 3.19 -2.56
N ARG A 143 -13.78 4.01 -3.40
CA ARG A 143 -14.00 5.47 -3.42
C ARG A 143 -15.45 5.80 -3.75
N TYR A 144 -16.04 5.07 -4.70
CA TYR A 144 -17.46 5.27 -5.04
C TYR A 144 -18.39 4.93 -3.88
N LYS A 145 -18.18 3.83 -3.16
CA LYS A 145 -18.98 3.43 -1.99
C LYS A 145 -18.95 4.49 -0.89
N ILE A 146 -17.78 5.04 -0.59
CA ILE A 146 -17.66 6.11 0.41
C ILE A 146 -18.50 7.32 -0.01
N LEU A 147 -18.31 7.87 -1.22
CA LEU A 147 -19.11 9.03 -1.65
C LEU A 147 -20.60 8.70 -1.70
N LYS A 148 -20.96 7.51 -2.16
CA LYS A 148 -22.37 7.07 -2.16
C LYS A 148 -22.96 7.02 -0.77
N SER A 149 -22.22 6.60 0.25
CA SER A 149 -22.70 6.57 1.64
C SER A 149 -23.03 7.97 2.18
N TYR A 150 -22.27 9.00 1.75
CA TYR A 150 -22.61 10.40 2.04
C TYR A 150 -23.90 10.84 1.36
N VAL A 151 -24.12 10.43 0.11
CA VAL A 151 -25.39 10.72 -0.59
C VAL A 151 -26.57 10.08 0.13
N ASP A 152 -26.42 8.81 0.58
CA ASP A 152 -27.44 8.07 1.31
C ASP A 152 -27.72 8.72 2.69
N SER A 153 -26.72 9.37 3.29
CA SER A 153 -26.83 10.17 4.53
C SER A 153 -27.20 11.66 4.27
N LYS A 154 -27.79 11.97 3.10
CA LYS A 154 -28.21 13.33 2.70
C LYS A 154 -27.06 14.36 2.74
N GLY A 155 -25.86 13.93 2.44
CA GLY A 155 -24.68 14.77 2.34
C GLY A 155 -24.01 15.14 3.67
N VAL A 156 -24.36 14.49 4.78
CA VAL A 156 -23.79 14.75 6.11
C VAL A 156 -23.40 13.45 6.80
N LYS A 157 -22.21 13.42 7.38
CA LYS A 157 -21.82 12.41 8.37
C LYS A 157 -21.17 13.09 9.57
N VAL A 158 -21.44 12.55 10.75
CA VAL A 158 -20.78 12.96 12.00
C VAL A 158 -19.45 12.22 12.08
N PHE A 159 -18.38 12.92 12.48
CA PHE A 159 -17.04 12.35 12.56
C PHE A 159 -16.99 11.14 13.51
N ASP A 160 -17.66 11.23 14.66
CA ASP A 160 -17.68 10.17 15.66
C ASP A 160 -18.51 8.92 15.22
N ASP A 161 -19.31 9.03 14.16
CA ASP A 161 -20.12 7.93 13.62
C ASP A 161 -19.42 7.14 12.51
N ILE A 162 -18.25 7.57 12.06
CA ILE A 162 -17.43 6.90 11.06
C ILE A 162 -16.23 6.22 11.73
N ASP A 163 -15.79 5.09 11.18
CA ASP A 163 -14.59 4.44 11.66
C ASP A 163 -13.30 5.18 11.23
N GLU A 164 -12.19 4.82 11.85
CA GLU A 164 -10.88 5.45 11.60
C GLU A 164 -10.44 5.32 10.14
N ASP A 165 -10.71 4.17 9.51
CA ASP A 165 -10.37 3.92 8.11
C ASP A 165 -11.17 4.84 7.16
N GLU A 166 -12.49 4.99 7.37
CA GLU A 166 -13.29 5.94 6.58
C GLU A 166 -12.86 7.39 6.84
N ALA A 167 -12.50 7.74 8.09
CA ALA A 167 -12.03 9.08 8.41
C ALA A 167 -10.73 9.41 7.66
N ASP A 168 -9.76 8.51 7.68
CA ASP A 168 -8.49 8.66 6.96
C ASP A 168 -8.71 8.76 5.45
N LYS A 169 -9.54 7.92 4.88
CA LYS A 169 -9.90 7.94 3.46
C LYS A 169 -10.66 9.20 3.05
N SER A 170 -11.43 9.78 3.97
CA SER A 170 -12.15 11.05 3.73
C SER A 170 -11.20 12.23 3.47
N VAL A 171 -9.95 12.18 3.95
CA VAL A 171 -8.93 13.21 3.68
C VAL A 171 -8.71 13.39 2.17
N TYR A 172 -8.69 12.31 1.40
CA TYR A 172 -8.60 12.40 -0.07
C TYR A 172 -9.74 13.24 -0.66
N PHE A 173 -10.98 12.99 -0.26
CA PHE A 173 -12.14 13.72 -0.78
C PHE A 173 -12.18 15.18 -0.31
N ILE A 174 -11.66 15.48 0.87
CA ILE A 174 -11.46 16.86 1.34
C ILE A 174 -10.45 17.60 0.45
N GLN A 175 -9.34 16.94 0.14
CA GLN A 175 -8.30 17.50 -0.74
C GLN A 175 -8.79 17.71 -2.17
N GLN A 176 -9.80 16.95 -2.60
CA GLN A 176 -10.48 17.10 -3.88
C GLN A 176 -11.68 18.07 -3.82
N GLY A 177 -11.96 18.66 -2.66
CA GLY A 177 -13.10 19.56 -2.46
C GLY A 177 -14.47 18.91 -2.65
N MET A 178 -14.56 17.58 -2.48
CA MET A 178 -15.81 16.82 -2.52
C MET A 178 -16.45 16.68 -1.15
N LEU A 179 -15.65 16.79 -0.08
CA LEU A 179 -16.08 16.83 1.31
C LEU A 179 -15.51 18.08 2.00
N PHE A 180 -16.29 18.65 2.90
CA PHE A 180 -15.93 19.86 3.65
C PHE A 180 -16.15 19.61 5.15
N PRO A 181 -15.08 19.51 5.96
CA PRO A 181 -15.22 19.40 7.40
C PRO A 181 -15.66 20.73 8.00
N THR A 182 -16.58 20.68 8.97
CA THR A 182 -17.01 21.83 9.76
C THR A 182 -17.42 21.37 11.17
N VAL A 183 -17.67 22.34 12.06
CA VAL A 183 -18.24 22.08 13.40
C VAL A 183 -19.60 22.72 13.49
N LYS A 184 -20.62 21.97 13.88
CA LYS A 184 -21.97 22.44 14.12
C LYS A 184 -22.41 22.02 15.53
N ASP A 185 -22.80 22.99 16.35
CA ASP A 185 -23.26 22.75 17.72
C ASP A 185 -22.26 21.95 18.58
N GLY A 186 -20.95 22.17 18.35
CA GLY A 186 -19.86 21.45 19.02
C GLY A 186 -19.56 20.05 18.47
N VAL A 187 -20.21 19.65 17.38
CA VAL A 187 -20.01 18.33 16.73
C VAL A 187 -19.26 18.50 15.43
N SER A 188 -18.20 17.74 15.26
CA SER A 188 -17.43 17.67 14.01
C SER A 188 -18.18 16.86 12.96
N ILE A 189 -18.37 17.44 11.77
CA ILE A 189 -19.12 16.82 10.68
C ILE A 189 -18.42 17.03 9.35
N PHE A 190 -18.68 16.11 8.42
CA PHE A 190 -18.32 16.25 7.02
C PHE A 190 -19.56 16.57 6.19
N LEU A 191 -19.44 17.57 5.31
CA LEU A 191 -20.49 18.02 4.40
C LEU A 191 -20.09 17.71 2.97
N MET A 192 -21.02 17.12 2.20
CA MET A 192 -20.90 16.94 0.75
C MET A 192 -21.73 18.00 0.04
N PRO A 193 -21.14 18.84 -0.85
CA PRO A 193 -21.87 19.82 -1.63
C PRO A 193 -22.99 19.16 -2.45
N GLU A 194 -24.12 19.89 -2.64
CA GLU A 194 -25.26 19.38 -3.41
C GLU A 194 -24.88 18.97 -4.83
N ILE A 195 -24.02 19.73 -5.49
CA ILE A 195 -23.51 19.42 -6.83
C ILE A 195 -22.78 18.06 -6.90
N VAL A 196 -22.04 17.68 -5.85
CA VAL A 196 -21.38 16.34 -5.79
C VAL A 196 -22.42 15.26 -5.58
N GLN A 197 -23.41 15.50 -4.70
CA GLN A 197 -24.52 14.56 -4.48
C GLN A 197 -25.31 14.32 -5.78
N GLU A 198 -25.58 15.38 -6.55
CA GLU A 198 -26.24 15.28 -7.85
C GLU A 198 -25.44 14.44 -8.82
N LEU A 199 -24.15 14.71 -8.97
CA LEU A 199 -23.26 13.97 -9.86
C LEU A 199 -23.19 12.48 -9.52
N ILE A 200 -23.15 12.13 -8.24
CA ILE A 200 -23.18 10.71 -7.79
C ILE A 200 -24.52 10.06 -8.14
N ARG A 201 -25.66 10.78 -7.99
CA ARG A 201 -27.00 10.26 -8.35
C ARG A 201 -27.13 10.07 -9.87
N GLU A 202 -26.67 11.03 -10.68
CA GLU A 202 -26.69 10.97 -12.13
C GLU A 202 -25.87 9.81 -12.69
N ASN A 203 -24.68 9.57 -12.08
CA ASN A 203 -23.79 8.49 -12.47
C ASN A 203 -24.18 7.13 -11.89
N ASN A 204 -25.25 7.00 -11.08
CA ASN A 204 -25.70 5.70 -10.56
C ASN A 204 -26.43 4.87 -11.62
N ASN A 205 -25.77 4.58 -12.74
CA ASN A 205 -26.31 3.84 -13.88
C ASN A 205 -25.44 2.60 -14.21
N ILE A 206 -25.92 1.76 -15.13
CA ILE A 206 -25.26 0.50 -15.49
C ILE A 206 -23.89 0.74 -16.15
N GLU A 207 -23.77 1.77 -16.99
CA GLU A 207 -22.52 2.08 -17.70
C GLU A 207 -21.44 2.50 -16.73
N TYR A 208 -21.75 3.41 -15.81
CA TYR A 208 -20.79 3.84 -14.80
C TYR A 208 -20.38 2.70 -13.85
N ARG A 209 -21.29 1.81 -13.48
CA ARG A 209 -20.95 0.61 -12.70
C ARG A 209 -19.97 -0.32 -13.43
N ARG A 210 -20.05 -0.39 -14.77
CA ARG A 210 -19.05 -1.13 -15.57
C ARG A 210 -17.67 -0.46 -15.50
N VAL A 211 -17.63 0.88 -15.62
CA VAL A 211 -16.37 1.64 -15.46
C VAL A 211 -15.75 1.38 -14.11
N ILE A 212 -16.51 1.55 -13.03
CA ILE A 212 -16.05 1.27 -11.65
C ILE A 212 -15.50 -0.15 -11.52
N LYS A 213 -16.23 -1.15 -12.01
CA LYS A 213 -15.79 -2.55 -11.96
C LYS A 213 -14.47 -2.76 -12.70
N THR A 214 -14.34 -2.21 -13.91
CA THR A 214 -13.11 -2.29 -14.68
C THR A 214 -11.95 -1.60 -13.96
N ASN A 215 -12.18 -0.40 -13.43
CA ASN A 215 -11.19 0.32 -12.64
C ASN A 215 -10.74 -0.48 -11.40
N THR A 216 -11.69 -1.10 -10.69
CA THR A 216 -11.39 -1.95 -9.53
C THR A 216 -10.51 -3.13 -9.92
N GLU A 217 -10.82 -3.81 -11.03
CA GLU A 217 -10.00 -4.93 -11.50
C GLU A 217 -8.59 -4.49 -11.89
N ILE A 218 -8.46 -3.35 -12.58
CA ILE A 218 -7.17 -2.78 -12.96
C ILE A 218 -6.34 -2.42 -11.73
N LEU A 219 -6.94 -1.66 -10.81
CA LEU A 219 -6.23 -1.20 -9.62
C LEU A 219 -5.79 -2.34 -8.71
N ASN A 220 -6.63 -3.34 -8.51
CA ASN A 220 -6.27 -4.49 -7.70
C ASN A 220 -5.06 -5.23 -8.29
N VAL A 221 -4.98 -5.38 -9.62
CA VAL A 221 -3.80 -5.98 -10.25
C VAL A 221 -2.57 -5.08 -10.10
N ILE A 222 -2.70 -3.77 -10.32
CA ILE A 222 -1.59 -2.80 -10.17
C ILE A 222 -1.05 -2.78 -8.74
N ARG A 223 -1.92 -2.74 -7.74
CA ARG A 223 -1.53 -2.75 -6.31
C ARG A 223 -0.79 -4.05 -5.97
N GLY A 224 -1.31 -5.20 -6.42
CA GLY A 224 -0.62 -6.48 -6.26
C GLY A 224 0.73 -6.52 -6.99
N MET A 225 0.82 -5.97 -8.21
CA MET A 225 2.08 -5.84 -8.94
C MET A 225 3.08 -4.94 -8.20
N ASN A 226 2.62 -3.81 -7.67
CA ASN A 226 3.47 -2.90 -6.90
C ASN A 226 4.04 -3.60 -5.64
N LYS A 227 3.22 -4.37 -4.93
CA LYS A 227 3.66 -5.16 -3.77
C LYS A 227 4.65 -6.26 -4.16
N ALA A 228 4.46 -6.89 -5.32
CA ALA A 228 5.32 -7.98 -5.80
C ALA A 228 6.67 -7.53 -6.38
N TYR A 229 6.71 -6.37 -7.02
CA TYR A 229 7.89 -5.91 -7.77
C TYR A 229 8.57 -4.67 -7.16
N GLY A 230 7.91 -3.95 -6.26
CA GLY A 230 8.39 -2.75 -5.57
C GLY A 230 8.50 -1.52 -6.47
N ILE A 231 9.23 -1.63 -7.57
CA ILE A 231 9.42 -0.56 -8.57
C ILE A 231 9.01 -1.08 -9.94
N LEU A 232 8.16 -0.31 -10.62
CA LEU A 232 7.77 -0.55 -12.01
C LEU A 232 7.87 0.75 -12.79
N THR A 233 8.21 0.69 -14.09
CA THR A 233 7.94 1.83 -14.96
C THR A 233 6.46 1.83 -15.34
N SER A 234 5.89 3.01 -15.60
CA SER A 234 4.49 3.11 -16.10
C SER A 234 4.28 2.28 -17.37
N LYS A 235 5.32 2.19 -18.21
CA LYS A 235 5.30 1.35 -19.40
C LYS A 235 5.25 -0.13 -19.07
N ASP A 236 6.16 -0.62 -18.21
CA ASP A 236 6.18 -2.04 -17.80
C ASP A 236 4.87 -2.43 -17.11
N ALA A 237 4.36 -1.57 -16.22
CA ALA A 237 3.09 -1.78 -15.53
C ALA A 237 1.93 -1.97 -16.53
N LYS A 238 1.86 -1.12 -17.56
CA LYS A 238 0.84 -1.21 -18.61
C LYS A 238 1.00 -2.48 -19.45
N GLU A 239 2.20 -2.77 -19.95
CA GLU A 239 2.48 -3.97 -20.75
C GLU A 239 2.20 -5.27 -19.96
N MET A 240 2.47 -5.27 -18.66
CA MET A 240 2.18 -6.41 -17.81
C MET A 240 0.69 -6.53 -17.53
N LEU A 241 -0.01 -5.40 -17.28
CA LEU A 241 -1.45 -5.36 -17.05
C LEU A 241 -2.22 -5.95 -18.24
N GLU A 242 -1.81 -5.65 -19.48
CA GLU A 242 -2.41 -6.20 -20.72
C GLU A 242 -2.36 -7.73 -20.81
N ARG A 243 -1.52 -8.38 -20.03
CA ARG A 243 -1.46 -9.85 -19.95
C ARG A 243 -2.58 -10.45 -19.07
N TYR A 244 -3.13 -9.66 -18.18
CA TYR A 244 -4.15 -10.09 -17.22
C TYR A 244 -5.55 -9.59 -17.56
N LEU A 245 -5.65 -8.42 -18.22
CA LEU A 245 -6.89 -7.69 -18.46
C LEU A 245 -6.91 -7.08 -19.86
N SER A 246 -8.11 -6.93 -20.43
CA SER A 246 -8.33 -6.07 -21.59
C SER A 246 -8.52 -4.63 -21.08
N ILE A 247 -7.57 -3.75 -21.40
CA ILE A 247 -7.55 -2.35 -20.94
C ILE A 247 -7.88 -1.35 -22.07
N GLU A 248 -8.58 -1.80 -23.10
CA GLU A 248 -9.00 -0.92 -24.19
C GLU A 248 -9.84 0.25 -23.68
N ASN A 249 -9.49 1.47 -24.09
CA ASN A 249 -10.17 2.72 -23.74
C ASN A 249 -10.17 3.09 -22.23
N CYS A 250 -9.20 2.61 -21.43
CA CYS A 250 -9.05 3.02 -20.04
C CYS A 250 -7.94 4.08 -19.91
N GLU A 251 -8.20 5.15 -19.16
CA GLU A 251 -7.19 6.13 -18.75
C GLU A 251 -6.36 5.57 -17.58
N VAL A 252 -5.57 4.52 -17.84
CA VAL A 252 -4.86 3.73 -16.82
C VAL A 252 -3.89 4.60 -16.01
N GLU A 253 -3.20 5.55 -16.65
CA GLU A 253 -2.22 6.42 -16.00
C GLU A 253 -2.90 7.35 -14.97
N ASP A 254 -4.01 7.99 -15.32
CA ASP A 254 -4.78 8.84 -14.40
C ASP A 254 -5.37 8.00 -13.27
N LEU A 255 -5.84 6.78 -13.57
CA LEU A 255 -6.38 5.86 -12.57
C LEU A 255 -5.31 5.45 -11.55
N ILE A 256 -4.10 5.08 -12.00
CA ILE A 256 -2.97 4.70 -11.14
C ILE A 256 -2.58 5.89 -10.25
N ARG A 257 -2.39 7.08 -10.83
CA ARG A 257 -1.98 8.27 -10.09
C ARG A 257 -2.96 8.63 -8.97
N GLU A 258 -4.25 8.66 -9.29
CA GLU A 258 -5.28 9.00 -8.31
C GLU A 258 -5.42 7.95 -7.19
N ALA A 259 -5.25 6.68 -7.53
CA ALA A 259 -5.25 5.61 -6.55
C ALA A 259 -4.00 5.68 -5.64
N GLY A 260 -2.84 6.08 -6.16
CA GLY A 260 -1.64 6.31 -5.35
C GLY A 260 -1.87 7.35 -4.24
N TYR A 261 -2.56 8.45 -4.56
CA TYR A 261 -2.93 9.46 -3.55
C TYR A 261 -3.97 8.96 -2.53
N TYR A 262 -4.86 8.08 -2.94
CA TYR A 262 -5.92 7.57 -2.08
C TYR A 262 -5.46 6.44 -1.16
N TYR A 263 -4.84 5.41 -1.72
CA TYR A 263 -4.38 4.24 -0.96
C TYR A 263 -3.07 4.47 -0.22
N ASN A 264 -2.26 5.44 -0.68
CA ASN A 264 -0.93 5.72 -0.12
C ASN A 264 -0.02 4.48 -0.04
N GLU A 265 -0.22 3.52 -0.95
CA GLU A 265 0.60 2.31 -1.04
C GLU A 265 1.81 2.49 -1.95
N TYR A 266 1.71 3.42 -2.89
CA TYR A 266 2.76 3.75 -3.85
C TYR A 266 2.69 5.23 -4.25
N ARG A 267 3.78 5.71 -4.82
CA ARG A 267 3.93 7.04 -5.39
C ARG A 267 4.47 6.99 -6.80
N GLU A 268 4.19 8.02 -7.58
CA GLU A 268 4.81 8.20 -8.91
C GLU A 268 5.97 9.19 -8.82
N GLU A 269 7.15 8.81 -9.33
CA GLU A 269 8.30 9.67 -9.53
C GLU A 269 8.81 9.54 -10.97
N GLY A 270 8.55 10.57 -11.79
CA GLY A 270 8.86 10.55 -13.22
C GLY A 270 8.11 9.45 -13.95
N ILE A 271 8.83 8.43 -14.42
CA ILE A 271 8.25 7.27 -15.11
C ILE A 271 8.02 6.06 -14.19
N PHE A 272 8.37 6.17 -12.91
CA PHE A 272 8.36 5.07 -11.96
C PHE A 272 7.13 5.11 -11.06
N ILE A 273 6.57 3.94 -10.79
CA ILE A 273 5.58 3.65 -9.77
C ILE A 273 6.34 2.91 -8.65
N ILE A 274 6.48 3.54 -7.49
CA ILE A 274 7.37 3.13 -6.42
C ILE A 274 6.56 2.76 -5.19
N ASN A 275 6.77 1.59 -4.63
CA ASN A 275 6.14 1.18 -3.37
C ASN A 275 6.57 2.12 -2.25
N ASN A 276 5.64 2.57 -1.41
CA ASN A 276 5.91 3.54 -0.36
C ASN A 276 6.69 2.96 0.83
N GLU A 277 6.85 1.65 0.91
CA GLU A 277 7.73 0.98 1.89
C GLU A 277 9.22 1.03 1.46
N ILE A 278 9.54 1.57 0.28
CA ILE A 278 10.92 1.73 -0.19
C ILE A 278 11.49 3.03 0.39
N ASP A 279 12.49 2.92 1.25
CA ASP A 279 13.20 4.03 1.86
C ASP A 279 14.28 4.60 0.92
N ASN A 280 15.08 3.72 0.29
CA ASN A 280 16.18 4.10 -0.60
C ASN A 280 15.90 3.66 -2.05
N PHE A 281 15.13 4.49 -2.74
CA PHE A 281 14.74 4.24 -4.13
C PHE A 281 15.93 4.09 -5.08
N GLU A 282 16.94 4.97 -4.99
CA GLU A 282 18.08 4.99 -5.89
C GLU A 282 18.92 3.71 -5.75
N GLU A 283 19.18 3.27 -4.52
CA GLU A 283 19.96 2.07 -4.25
C GLU A 283 19.24 0.80 -4.75
N LEU A 284 17.93 0.70 -4.51
CA LEU A 284 17.17 -0.45 -4.99
C LEU A 284 17.10 -0.45 -6.52
N LEU A 285 16.96 0.71 -7.16
CA LEU A 285 16.97 0.85 -8.60
C LEU A 285 18.32 0.41 -9.19
N GLU A 286 19.43 0.75 -8.55
CA GLU A 286 20.77 0.27 -8.95
C GLU A 286 20.85 -1.27 -8.87
N LYS A 287 20.36 -1.87 -7.80
CA LYS A 287 20.30 -3.35 -7.65
C LYS A 287 19.47 -3.99 -8.76
N ILE A 288 18.33 -3.40 -9.12
CA ILE A 288 17.48 -3.85 -10.23
C ILE A 288 18.20 -3.71 -11.58
N TYR A 289 19.00 -2.65 -11.78
CA TYR A 289 19.79 -2.43 -12.99
C TYR A 289 20.96 -3.42 -13.14
N ILE A 290 21.56 -3.88 -12.05
CA ILE A 290 22.57 -4.94 -12.07
C ILE A 290 21.97 -6.20 -12.69
N GLU A 291 20.73 -6.52 -12.36
CA GLU A 291 19.96 -7.66 -12.88
C GLU A 291 19.18 -7.29 -14.17
N LYS A 292 19.75 -6.43 -15.03
CA LYS A 292 19.06 -5.90 -16.23
C LYS A 292 18.55 -6.98 -17.18
N ASP A 293 19.28 -8.10 -17.30
CA ASP A 293 18.94 -9.22 -18.19
C ASP A 293 17.84 -10.12 -17.59
N LEU A 294 17.48 -9.92 -16.32
CA LEU A 294 16.39 -10.63 -15.68
C LEU A 294 15.05 -10.01 -16.08
N SER A 295 14.15 -10.83 -16.60
CA SER A 295 12.77 -10.42 -16.87
C SER A 295 11.94 -10.39 -15.59
N TYR A 296 10.89 -9.57 -15.56
CA TYR A 296 9.89 -9.62 -14.49
C TYR A 296 9.27 -11.02 -14.37
N ALA A 297 9.17 -11.53 -13.16
CA ALA A 297 8.53 -12.81 -12.88
C ALA A 297 7.07 -12.80 -13.37
N MET A 298 6.64 -13.88 -14.00
CA MET A 298 5.24 -14.07 -14.37
C MET A 298 4.45 -14.57 -13.18
N ILE A 299 3.77 -13.66 -12.48
CA ILE A 299 2.98 -13.97 -11.29
C ILE A 299 1.52 -14.20 -11.71
N PRO A 300 0.85 -15.29 -11.30
CA PRO A 300 -0.57 -15.48 -11.58
C PRO A 300 -1.43 -14.33 -11.04
N LYS A 301 -2.48 -13.93 -11.78
CA LYS A 301 -3.41 -12.86 -11.35
C LYS A 301 -3.95 -13.10 -9.95
N GLU A 302 -4.36 -14.34 -9.65
CA GLU A 302 -4.87 -14.72 -8.33
C GLU A 302 -3.86 -14.46 -7.21
N GLU A 303 -2.58 -14.74 -7.45
CA GLU A 303 -1.53 -14.47 -6.47
C GLU A 303 -1.33 -12.95 -6.24
N LEU A 304 -1.37 -12.14 -7.32
CA LEU A 304 -1.32 -10.68 -7.19
C LEU A 304 -2.51 -10.14 -6.39
N LEU A 305 -3.71 -10.65 -6.63
CA LEU A 305 -4.90 -10.25 -5.88
C LEU A 305 -4.84 -10.68 -4.41
N ASN A 306 -4.29 -11.85 -4.12
CA ASN A 306 -4.10 -12.31 -2.75
C ASN A 306 -3.11 -11.44 -1.97
N MET A 307 -2.18 -10.75 -2.63
CA MET A 307 -1.26 -9.81 -1.98
C MET A 307 -1.94 -8.56 -1.40
N LEU A 308 -3.21 -8.33 -1.71
CA LEU A 308 -3.99 -7.23 -1.15
C LEU A 308 -4.59 -7.56 0.23
N ASP A 309 -4.60 -8.85 0.59
CA ASP A 309 -5.02 -9.31 1.92
C ASP A 309 -3.98 -8.94 2.97
N GLU A 310 -4.41 -8.58 4.18
CA GLU A 310 -3.51 -8.21 5.28
C GLU A 310 -2.60 -9.37 5.69
N GLU A 311 -3.12 -10.60 5.67
CA GLU A 311 -2.36 -11.82 5.98
C GLU A 311 -1.77 -12.49 4.73
N TRP A 312 -1.60 -11.78 3.60
CA TRP A 312 -1.20 -12.38 2.31
C TRP A 312 0.06 -13.22 2.38
N LEU A 313 1.04 -12.73 3.13
CA LEU A 313 2.34 -13.41 3.27
C LEU A 313 2.19 -14.73 4.04
N TYR A 314 1.45 -14.71 5.15
CA TYR A 314 1.08 -15.90 5.90
C TYR A 314 0.24 -16.85 5.03
N ASN A 315 -0.72 -16.35 4.26
CA ASN A 315 -1.60 -17.15 3.40
C ASN A 315 -0.87 -17.75 2.19
N SER A 316 0.34 -17.27 1.86
CA SER A 316 1.18 -17.85 0.83
C SER A 316 1.63 -19.29 1.18
N LYS A 317 2.01 -20.08 0.17
CA LYS A 317 2.58 -21.42 0.41
C LYS A 317 3.86 -21.39 1.24
N ALA A 318 4.70 -20.37 1.03
CA ALA A 318 5.93 -20.17 1.77
C ALA A 318 5.63 -19.82 3.25
N GLY A 319 4.66 -18.90 3.46
CA GLY A 319 4.24 -18.47 4.79
C GLY A 319 3.62 -19.58 5.62
N LYS A 320 2.63 -20.31 5.07
CA LYS A 320 2.01 -21.46 5.75
C LYS A 320 3.03 -22.53 6.16
N ASN A 321 4.01 -22.80 5.30
CA ASN A 321 5.06 -23.73 5.62
C ASN A 321 5.99 -23.21 6.73
N PHE A 322 6.37 -21.94 6.65
CA PHE A 322 7.20 -21.30 7.66
C PHE A 322 6.47 -21.28 9.01
N TYR A 323 5.24 -20.81 9.05
CA TYR A 323 4.40 -20.80 10.25
C TYR A 323 4.35 -22.18 10.91
N LYS A 324 4.02 -23.22 10.12
CA LYS A 324 3.94 -24.58 10.63
C LYS A 324 5.27 -25.09 11.18
N GLU A 325 6.38 -24.89 10.47
CA GLU A 325 7.70 -25.32 10.89
C GLU A 325 8.13 -24.56 12.16
N PHE A 326 7.92 -23.23 12.19
CA PHE A 326 8.36 -22.34 13.26
C PHE A 326 7.55 -22.58 14.56
N SER A 327 6.21 -22.59 14.49
CA SER A 327 5.34 -22.81 15.65
C SER A 327 5.41 -24.22 16.24
N ASN A 328 6.01 -25.20 15.55
CA ASN A 328 6.31 -26.50 16.12
C ASN A 328 7.55 -26.50 17.03
N MET A 329 8.46 -25.54 16.82
CA MET A 329 9.72 -25.43 17.56
C MET A 329 9.68 -24.33 18.62
N PHE A 330 8.94 -23.26 18.34
CA PHE A 330 8.85 -22.04 19.14
C PHE A 330 7.40 -21.79 19.54
N ASN A 331 7.18 -21.50 20.81
CA ASN A 331 5.88 -21.04 21.28
C ASN A 331 5.75 -19.54 20.97
N VAL A 332 5.03 -19.22 19.92
CA VAL A 332 4.86 -17.87 19.39
C VAL A 332 3.39 -17.66 19.02
N ASP A 333 2.87 -16.51 19.37
CA ASP A 333 1.52 -16.10 18.97
C ASP A 333 1.43 -15.93 17.45
N LYS A 334 0.24 -16.23 16.86
CA LYS A 334 0.03 -16.15 15.41
C LYS A 334 0.24 -14.75 14.88
N ASP A 335 -0.35 -13.74 15.54
CA ASP A 335 -0.32 -12.36 15.06
C ASP A 335 1.11 -11.82 15.16
N MET A 336 1.83 -12.17 16.23
CA MET A 336 3.25 -11.86 16.38
C MET A 336 4.09 -12.46 15.27
N LEU A 337 3.85 -13.74 14.90
CA LEU A 337 4.62 -14.38 13.83
C LEU A 337 4.29 -13.81 12.44
N ILE A 338 3.04 -13.40 12.20
CA ILE A 338 2.66 -12.70 10.97
C ILE A 338 3.41 -11.37 10.88
N ALA A 339 3.42 -10.57 11.95
CA ALA A 339 4.16 -9.31 11.99
C ALA A 339 5.66 -9.50 11.73
N MET A 340 6.28 -10.52 12.36
CA MET A 340 7.68 -10.87 12.10
C MET A 340 7.93 -11.23 10.63
N MET A 341 7.00 -11.93 10.00
CA MET A 341 7.11 -12.29 8.59
C MET A 341 7.05 -11.07 7.69
N GLU A 342 6.19 -10.11 8.00
CA GLU A 342 6.04 -8.85 7.25
C GLU A 342 7.26 -7.95 7.42
N ASP A 343 7.71 -7.73 8.66
CA ASP A 343 8.93 -6.97 8.92
C ASP A 343 10.14 -7.58 8.20
N LEU A 344 10.28 -8.89 8.25
CA LEU A 344 11.36 -9.59 7.54
C LEU A 344 11.20 -9.50 6.02
N PHE A 345 9.97 -9.52 5.50
CA PHE A 345 9.71 -9.35 4.07
C PHE A 345 10.17 -7.98 3.58
N PHE A 346 9.81 -6.89 4.26
CA PHE A 346 10.18 -5.55 3.84
C PHE A 346 11.68 -5.28 4.05
N ASP A 347 12.25 -5.73 5.16
CA ASP A 347 13.67 -5.51 5.44
C ASP A 347 14.61 -6.18 4.40
N VAL A 348 14.30 -7.40 3.96
CA VAL A 348 15.12 -8.10 2.95
C VAL A 348 14.98 -7.53 1.53
N GLN A 349 14.04 -6.61 1.28
CA GLN A 349 13.95 -5.95 -0.02
C GLN A 349 15.12 -4.98 -0.24
N GLU A 350 15.57 -4.32 0.82
CA GLU A 350 16.62 -3.32 0.75
C GLU A 350 17.96 -3.82 1.32
N ASN A 351 17.92 -4.70 2.32
CA ASN A 351 19.09 -5.22 3.02
C ASN A 351 19.52 -6.62 2.53
N GLU A 352 20.71 -7.03 2.91
CA GLU A 352 21.17 -8.40 2.62
C GLU A 352 20.48 -9.41 3.56
N LEU A 353 20.12 -10.56 3.02
CA LEU A 353 19.40 -11.63 3.75
C LEU A 353 20.01 -11.93 5.12
N LYS A 354 21.36 -11.93 5.19
CA LYS A 354 22.05 -12.27 6.45
C LYS A 354 21.77 -11.21 7.51
N ASP A 355 21.91 -9.96 7.15
CA ASP A 355 21.78 -8.82 8.07
C ASP A 355 20.33 -8.70 8.58
N SER A 356 19.35 -8.86 7.68
CA SER A 356 17.92 -8.88 8.02
C SER A 356 17.56 -9.99 8.99
N VAL A 357 18.06 -11.21 8.74
CA VAL A 357 17.77 -12.35 9.63
C VAL A 357 18.51 -12.22 10.96
N ASP A 358 19.75 -11.73 10.96
CA ASP A 358 20.53 -11.50 12.19
C ASP A 358 19.81 -10.47 13.08
N GLN A 359 19.33 -9.37 12.51
CA GLN A 359 18.56 -8.35 13.22
C GLN A 359 17.24 -8.91 13.77
N MET A 360 16.51 -9.70 12.99
CA MET A 360 15.27 -10.33 13.44
C MET A 360 15.52 -11.28 14.63
N ILE A 361 16.61 -12.05 14.60
CA ILE A 361 17.00 -12.96 15.72
C ILE A 361 17.27 -12.17 17.00
N GLU A 362 17.89 -10.99 16.90
CA GLU A 362 18.12 -10.13 18.06
C GLU A 362 16.80 -9.58 18.64
N LEU A 363 15.83 -9.27 17.78
CA LEU A 363 14.51 -8.74 18.21
C LEU A 363 13.66 -9.77 18.96
N ILE A 364 13.74 -11.06 18.60
CA ILE A 364 12.89 -12.12 19.20
C ILE A 364 13.44 -12.71 20.51
N LYS A 365 14.57 -12.23 21.01
CA LYS A 365 15.15 -12.55 22.33
C LYS A 365 15.22 -14.06 22.66
N ILE A 366 15.71 -14.85 21.74
CA ILE A 366 16.00 -16.26 22.00
C ILE A 366 17.31 -16.36 22.81
N GLU A 367 17.27 -16.90 24.02
CA GLU A 367 18.48 -17.02 24.88
C GLU A 367 19.42 -18.14 24.45
N ASN A 368 18.88 -19.23 23.93
CA ASN A 368 19.65 -20.43 23.58
C ASN A 368 20.27 -20.30 22.18
N GLU A 369 21.60 -20.40 22.10
CA GLU A 369 22.36 -20.25 20.84
C GLU A 369 22.03 -21.33 19.79
N GLU A 370 21.73 -22.57 20.21
CA GLU A 370 21.29 -23.60 19.27
C GLU A 370 19.90 -23.28 18.71
N ALA A 371 19.02 -22.75 19.55
CA ALA A 371 17.68 -22.29 19.14
C ALA A 371 17.76 -21.09 18.21
N LYS A 372 18.65 -20.11 18.47
CA LYS A 372 18.93 -19.00 17.54
C LYS A 372 19.35 -19.51 16.17
N PHE A 373 20.26 -20.45 16.13
CA PHE A 373 20.72 -21.05 14.88
C PHE A 373 19.59 -21.75 14.11
N VAL A 374 18.71 -22.46 14.82
CA VAL A 374 17.53 -23.10 14.20
C VAL A 374 16.57 -22.07 13.65
N ALA A 375 16.21 -21.03 14.43
CA ALA A 375 15.34 -19.92 13.99
C ALA A 375 15.94 -19.22 12.77
N TRP A 376 17.23 -18.90 12.80
CA TRP A 376 17.96 -18.29 11.70
C TRP A 376 17.86 -19.10 10.40
N ASN A 377 18.06 -20.42 10.48
CA ASN A 377 17.94 -21.29 9.32
C ASN A 377 16.50 -21.36 8.77
N MET A 378 15.49 -21.35 9.64
CA MET A 378 14.10 -21.36 9.24
C MET A 378 13.73 -20.04 8.52
N MET A 379 14.10 -18.89 9.09
CA MET A 379 13.90 -17.56 8.50
C MET A 379 14.62 -17.42 7.16
N SER A 380 15.90 -17.83 7.09
CA SER A 380 16.66 -17.82 5.85
C SER A 380 16.04 -18.71 4.76
N LYS A 381 15.47 -19.85 5.14
CA LYS A 381 14.77 -20.75 4.21
C LYS A 381 13.45 -20.15 3.72
N PHE A 382 12.76 -19.39 4.56
CA PHE A 382 11.55 -18.64 4.21
C PHE A 382 11.89 -17.51 3.23
N VAL A 383 12.85 -16.64 3.56
CA VAL A 383 13.29 -15.53 2.71
C VAL A 383 13.70 -15.99 1.31
N LYS A 384 14.36 -17.13 1.18
CA LYS A 384 14.75 -17.69 -0.14
C LYS A 384 13.56 -18.08 -1.02
N LYS A 385 12.35 -18.15 -0.47
CA LYS A 385 11.13 -18.56 -1.18
C LYS A 385 10.17 -17.39 -1.46
N ILE A 386 10.36 -16.25 -0.77
CA ILE A 386 9.54 -15.06 -1.01
C ILE A 386 10.05 -14.27 -2.20
N ARG A 387 9.21 -13.38 -2.73
CA ARG A 387 9.53 -12.53 -3.88
C ARG A 387 10.42 -11.39 -3.46
N LEU A 388 11.45 -11.11 -4.26
CA LEU A 388 12.39 -10.03 -4.02
C LEU A 388 12.32 -8.98 -5.12
N TRP A 389 12.26 -7.72 -4.72
CA TRP A 389 12.15 -6.59 -5.64
C TRP A 389 13.38 -6.44 -6.52
N LYS A 390 14.58 -6.60 -5.96
CA LYS A 390 15.85 -6.61 -6.71
C LYS A 390 15.90 -7.68 -7.80
N TYR A 391 15.13 -8.74 -7.66
CA TYR A 391 14.99 -9.81 -8.65
C TYR A 391 13.68 -9.74 -9.44
N LYS A 392 13.11 -8.53 -9.55
CA LYS A 392 11.90 -8.28 -10.35
C LYS A 392 10.77 -9.27 -10.05
N GLY A 393 10.53 -9.52 -8.76
CA GLY A 393 9.49 -10.42 -8.26
C GLY A 393 9.81 -11.91 -8.32
N SER A 394 11.03 -12.29 -8.70
CA SER A 394 11.50 -13.69 -8.56
C SER A 394 12.02 -13.94 -7.17
N SER A 395 11.90 -15.18 -6.66
CA SER A 395 12.58 -15.61 -5.44
C SER A 395 14.04 -16.01 -5.72
N THR A 396 14.87 -16.03 -4.68
CA THR A 396 16.24 -16.53 -4.80
C THR A 396 16.28 -17.98 -5.30
N ASN A 397 15.28 -18.79 -4.95
CA ASN A 397 15.19 -20.17 -5.40
C ASN A 397 14.83 -20.27 -6.89
N ASP A 398 13.97 -19.36 -7.40
CA ASP A 398 13.61 -19.30 -8.82
C ASP A 398 14.83 -18.95 -9.68
N ILE A 399 15.63 -17.96 -9.24
CA ILE A 399 16.87 -17.57 -9.93
C ILE A 399 17.85 -18.74 -10.00
N LYS A 400 18.06 -19.48 -8.89
CA LYS A 400 18.97 -20.62 -8.87
C LYS A 400 18.48 -21.76 -9.76
N SER A 401 17.19 -22.07 -9.74
CA SER A 401 16.63 -23.13 -10.59
C SER A 401 16.74 -22.79 -12.07
N ASN A 402 16.51 -21.53 -12.44
CA ASN A 402 16.68 -21.07 -13.83
C ASN A 402 18.15 -21.10 -14.26
N SER A 403 19.10 -20.76 -13.40
CA SER A 403 20.54 -20.82 -13.72
C SER A 403 21.04 -22.24 -13.88
N VAL A 404 20.47 -23.20 -13.17
CA VAL A 404 20.77 -24.65 -13.34
C VAL A 404 20.17 -25.16 -14.64
N SER A 405 18.94 -24.77 -14.98
CA SER A 405 18.28 -25.19 -16.22
C SER A 405 18.95 -24.61 -17.47
N ILE A 406 19.57 -23.42 -17.39
CA ILE A 406 20.38 -22.85 -18.49
C ILE A 406 21.67 -23.69 -18.70
N LYS A 407 22.25 -24.29 -17.67
CA LYS A 407 23.41 -25.19 -17.81
C LYS A 407 23.05 -26.59 -18.33
N GLU A 408 21.80 -27.02 -18.17
CA GLU A 408 21.27 -28.29 -18.68
C GLU A 408 20.50 -28.16 -20.00
N ASN A 409 20.37 -26.95 -20.59
CA ASN A 409 19.70 -26.79 -21.86
C ASN A 409 20.42 -27.55 -22.95
N LYS A 410 20.00 -28.81 -23.17
CA LYS A 410 20.05 -29.42 -24.49
C LYS A 410 19.41 -28.42 -25.47
N SER A 411 20.16 -27.91 -26.41
CA SER A 411 19.67 -27.04 -27.47
C SER A 411 18.37 -27.62 -28.02
N ILE A 412 17.27 -26.86 -27.86
CA ILE A 412 15.94 -27.28 -28.35
C ILE A 412 16.10 -27.50 -29.85
N GLY A 413 15.94 -28.74 -30.31
CA GLY A 413 16.07 -29.10 -31.69
C GLY A 413 14.99 -28.39 -32.53
N ARG A 414 15.32 -27.96 -33.73
CA ARG A 414 14.37 -27.26 -34.64
C ARG A 414 13.03 -28.00 -34.83
N ASN A 415 13.03 -29.31 -34.61
CA ASN A 415 11.87 -30.19 -34.79
C ASN A 415 11.14 -30.52 -33.46
N ASP A 416 11.68 -30.13 -32.31
CA ASP A 416 11.09 -30.42 -31.01
C ASP A 416 9.79 -29.60 -30.79
N PRO A 417 8.89 -30.06 -29.90
CA PRO A 417 7.73 -29.30 -29.52
C PRO A 417 8.13 -27.93 -28.96
N CYS A 418 7.44 -26.87 -29.38
CA CYS A 418 7.77 -25.54 -28.89
C CYS A 418 7.48 -25.39 -27.41
N PRO A 419 8.41 -24.87 -26.57
CA PRO A 419 8.24 -24.72 -25.13
C PRO A 419 7.16 -23.71 -24.74
N CYS A 420 6.68 -22.86 -25.68
CA CYS A 420 5.57 -21.94 -25.45
C CYS A 420 4.20 -22.63 -25.29
N GLY A 421 4.12 -23.95 -25.35
CA GLY A 421 2.87 -24.74 -25.21
C GLY A 421 2.00 -24.75 -26.47
N SER A 422 2.39 -24.14 -27.59
CA SER A 422 1.61 -24.06 -28.85
C SER A 422 1.43 -25.39 -29.60
N ARG A 423 2.03 -26.49 -29.13
CA ARG A 423 2.07 -27.82 -29.75
C ARG A 423 2.67 -27.83 -31.17
N LYS A 424 3.24 -26.71 -31.64
CA LYS A 424 3.94 -26.60 -32.92
C LYS A 424 5.41 -26.93 -32.75
N LYS A 425 6.07 -27.38 -33.87
CA LYS A 425 7.53 -27.56 -33.83
C LYS A 425 8.23 -26.21 -33.64
N TYR A 426 9.33 -26.17 -32.86
CA TYR A 426 10.06 -24.95 -32.50
C TYR A 426 10.35 -24.06 -33.71
N LYS A 427 10.88 -24.64 -34.83
CA LYS A 427 11.12 -23.92 -36.08
C LYS A 427 9.90 -23.29 -36.75
N LYS A 428 8.69 -23.70 -36.39
CA LYS A 428 7.42 -23.17 -36.92
C LYS A 428 6.70 -22.26 -35.92
N CYS A 429 7.32 -21.99 -34.79
CA CYS A 429 6.77 -21.15 -33.69
C CYS A 429 7.82 -20.13 -33.21
N CYS A 430 8.34 -20.25 -32.02
CA CYS A 430 9.28 -19.30 -31.45
C CYS A 430 10.65 -19.28 -32.11
N GLY A 431 11.08 -20.39 -32.73
CA GLY A 431 12.32 -20.47 -33.52
C GLY A 431 12.23 -19.97 -34.98
N LYS A 432 11.16 -19.28 -35.35
CA LYS A 432 11.02 -18.73 -36.73
C LYS A 432 11.97 -17.58 -37.06
N GLY A 433 12.53 -16.91 -36.04
CA GLY A 433 13.42 -15.75 -36.15
C GLY A 433 14.93 -16.08 -36.17
N GLU A 434 15.33 -17.28 -35.76
CA GLU A 434 16.76 -17.64 -35.63
C GLU A 434 17.48 -18.03 -36.93
N ALA A 435 16.79 -17.94 -38.06
CA ALA A 435 17.36 -18.35 -39.34
C ALA A 435 18.27 -17.30 -40.03
N VAL A 436 18.60 -16.18 -39.40
CA VAL A 436 19.30 -15.04 -40.05
C VAL A 436 20.68 -14.70 -39.43
N ILE A 437 21.15 -15.39 -38.39
CA ILE A 437 22.45 -15.03 -37.74
C ILE A 437 23.50 -16.16 -37.88
N ASN A 438 23.63 -16.76 -39.03
CA ASN A 438 24.77 -17.65 -39.32
C ASN A 438 25.37 -17.43 -40.70
N ILE A 439 25.51 -16.22 -41.13
CA ILE A 439 26.36 -15.88 -42.26
C ILE A 439 27.02 -14.54 -41.96
N ILE A 440 28.10 -14.54 -41.23
CA ILE A 440 29.25 -13.64 -41.29
C ILE A 440 30.22 -14.13 -40.19
N ASN A 441 31.04 -15.10 -40.52
CA ASN A 441 32.41 -15.31 -40.04
C ASN A 441 33.04 -16.39 -40.91
N ASN A 442 33.61 -15.92 -42.00
CA ASN A 442 34.79 -16.43 -42.69
C ASN A 442 35.66 -15.23 -43.05
#